data_66338bdb57e280e7f96d5b9fece9825a
#
_entry.id   66338bdb57e280e7f96d5b9fece9825a
#
_cell.length_a   1.000
_cell.length_b   1.000
_cell.length_c   1.000
_cell.angle_alpha   90.00
_cell.angle_beta   90.00
_cell.angle_gamma   90.00
#
_symmetry.space_group_name_H-M   'P 1'
#
loop_
_entity.id
_entity.type
_entity.pdbx_description
1 polymer ?
#
loop_
_entity_poly.entity_id
_entity_poly.type
_entity_poly.pdbx_seq_one_letter_code
_entity_poly.pdbx_strand_id
1 'polypeptide(L)'
;VNADGYEDIIIGAPYNDAGGTDAGRAYIFFGGAVVNIDADVVLIGLGAYQLFGHSVSSAGDVNNDGYDDVIVGAPSDGTNNLFPKAYIYYGGAAMDNSPDVILSGTVNFGFSVATAGDINDDGFSDVIVGMDAQGLTSVYVYFGGNPMNNSADLTLTQTQGGFGSSVTSAGDVNGDGYSDFAVGYWLNSTGSFSLNGSVYV
;
A
#
# COMPACT_ATOMS: atom_id res chain seq x y z
N VAL A 1 14.25 1.79 3.74
CA VAL A 1 14.62 1.11 2.48
C VAL A 1 16.08 0.64 2.54
N ASN A 2 17.12 1.51 2.45
CA ASN A 2 18.52 1.05 2.50
C ASN A 2 19.24 1.28 3.85
N ALA A 3 18.60 1.94 4.82
CA ALA A 3 19.07 2.23 6.18
C ALA A 3 20.43 2.96 6.25
N ASP A 4 20.73 3.80 5.26
CA ASP A 4 21.98 4.59 5.22
C ASP A 4 21.92 5.88 6.06
N GLY A 5 20.79 6.15 6.71
CA GLY A 5 20.53 7.31 7.57
C GLY A 5 19.94 8.51 6.84
N TYR A 6 19.59 8.38 5.58
CA TYR A 6 18.82 9.36 4.80
C TYR A 6 17.43 8.82 4.48
N GLU A 7 16.47 9.74 4.34
CA GLU A 7 15.11 9.38 3.91
C GLU A 7 15.11 9.06 2.41
N ASP A 8 14.42 7.98 2.03
CA ASP A 8 14.26 7.52 0.66
C ASP A 8 12.89 7.96 0.10
N ILE A 9 12.79 8.07 -1.22
CA ILE A 9 11.57 8.53 -1.89
C ILE A 9 11.05 7.42 -2.81
N ILE A 10 9.76 7.12 -2.74
CA ILE A 10 9.06 6.29 -3.72
C ILE A 10 8.07 7.10 -4.54
N ILE A 11 8.05 6.88 -5.85
CA ILE A 11 7.16 7.55 -6.80
C ILE A 11 6.46 6.52 -7.68
N GLY A 12 5.12 6.54 -7.70
CA GLY A 12 4.32 5.70 -8.57
C GLY A 12 4.02 6.35 -9.92
N ALA A 13 3.94 5.55 -10.98
CA ALA A 13 3.58 5.93 -12.34
C ALA A 13 2.67 4.88 -12.97
N PRO A 14 1.36 4.85 -12.62
CA PRO A 14 0.45 3.75 -12.94
C PRO A 14 0.18 3.58 -14.45
N TYR A 15 0.35 4.62 -15.24
CA TYR A 15 0.11 4.61 -16.69
C TYR A 15 1.40 4.42 -17.51
N ASN A 16 2.47 3.95 -16.91
CA ASN A 16 3.72 3.68 -17.64
C ASN A 16 3.61 2.39 -18.45
N ASP A 17 3.96 2.44 -19.74
CA ASP A 17 3.76 1.35 -20.70
C ASP A 17 4.94 0.36 -20.78
N ALA A 18 5.99 0.50 -19.99
CA ALA A 18 7.20 -0.30 -20.18
C ALA A 18 7.03 -1.79 -19.86
N GLY A 19 6.03 -2.16 -19.06
CA GLY A 19 5.63 -3.56 -18.80
C GLY A 19 4.43 -4.03 -19.65
N GLY A 20 3.93 -3.18 -20.55
CA GLY A 20 2.70 -3.33 -21.32
C GLY A 20 1.82 -2.09 -21.16
N THR A 21 0.76 -1.96 -21.95
CA THR A 21 -0.16 -0.80 -21.87
C THR A 21 -0.66 -0.63 -20.44
N ASP A 22 -0.46 0.53 -19.84
CA ASP A 22 -0.87 0.87 -18.47
C ASP A 22 -0.45 -0.18 -17.42
N ALA A 23 0.67 -0.89 -17.65
CA ALA A 23 1.19 -1.85 -16.68
C ALA A 23 1.62 -1.17 -15.39
N GLY A 24 2.17 0.04 -15.52
CA GLY A 24 2.62 0.87 -14.43
C GLY A 24 4.03 0.58 -13.94
N ARG A 25 4.57 1.53 -13.19
CA ARG A 25 5.88 1.46 -12.53
C ARG A 25 5.87 2.16 -11.17
N ALA A 26 6.83 1.79 -10.34
CA ALA A 26 7.26 2.61 -9.21
C ALA A 26 8.78 2.79 -9.25
N TYR A 27 9.24 3.93 -8.75
CA TYR A 27 10.64 4.33 -8.74
C TYR A 27 11.05 4.63 -7.31
N ILE A 28 12.16 4.08 -6.86
CA ILE A 28 12.74 4.35 -5.56
C ILE A 28 14.03 5.12 -5.79
N PHE A 29 14.19 6.21 -5.06
CA PHE A 29 15.36 7.07 -5.06
C PHE A 29 15.94 7.03 -3.66
N PHE A 30 17.14 6.53 -3.49
CA PHE A 30 17.82 6.55 -2.21
C PHE A 30 18.26 7.96 -1.86
N GLY A 31 18.00 8.33 -0.63
CA GLY A 31 18.51 9.57 -0.05
C GLY A 31 20.02 9.58 0.01
N GLY A 32 20.61 10.72 0.34
CA GLY A 32 22.04 10.84 0.45
C GLY A 32 22.50 12.28 0.54
N ALA A 33 23.78 12.48 0.84
CA ALA A 33 24.39 13.80 0.86
C ALA A 33 24.29 14.53 -0.50
N VAL A 34 24.16 13.79 -1.59
CA VAL A 34 23.89 14.28 -2.95
C VAL A 34 22.81 13.37 -3.54
N VAL A 35 21.62 13.92 -3.73
CA VAL A 35 20.51 13.21 -4.36
C VAL A 35 20.75 13.20 -5.86
N ASN A 36 20.72 12.02 -6.48
CA ASN A 36 20.77 11.89 -7.94
C ASN A 36 19.35 12.00 -8.54
N ILE A 37 19.27 12.12 -9.85
CA ILE A 37 17.99 12.20 -10.59
C ILE A 37 17.57 10.87 -11.21
N ASP A 38 18.43 9.87 -11.16
CA ASP A 38 18.17 8.53 -11.66
C ASP A 38 17.63 7.67 -10.52
N ALA A 39 16.60 6.89 -10.78
CA ALA A 39 16.05 5.99 -9.79
C ALA A 39 17.05 4.84 -9.50
N ASP A 40 17.25 4.56 -8.21
CA ASP A 40 18.13 3.48 -7.76
C ASP A 40 17.48 2.11 -7.96
N VAL A 41 16.15 2.03 -7.74
CA VAL A 41 15.37 0.82 -8.01
C VAL A 41 14.16 1.17 -8.87
N VAL A 42 13.91 0.35 -9.90
CA VAL A 42 12.73 0.47 -10.76
C VAL A 42 11.90 -0.80 -10.64
N LEU A 43 10.69 -0.66 -10.09
CA LEU A 43 9.70 -1.72 -9.97
C LEU A 43 8.74 -1.63 -11.15
N ILE A 44 8.39 -2.76 -11.76
CA ILE A 44 7.61 -2.79 -13.01
C ILE A 44 6.39 -3.67 -12.83
N GLY A 45 5.22 -3.17 -13.23
CA GLY A 45 4.00 -3.97 -13.30
C GLY A 45 4.13 -5.16 -14.26
N LEU A 46 3.60 -6.29 -13.84
CA LEU A 46 3.80 -7.58 -14.52
C LEU A 46 2.79 -7.85 -15.64
N GLY A 47 1.86 -6.93 -15.94
CA GLY A 47 0.88 -7.12 -16.98
C GLY A 47 0.19 -5.84 -17.41
N ALA A 48 -0.28 -5.79 -18.66
CA ALA A 48 -1.02 -4.65 -19.18
C ALA A 48 -2.28 -4.35 -18.34
N TYR A 49 -2.57 -3.06 -18.14
CA TYR A 49 -3.72 -2.54 -17.37
C TYR A 49 -3.71 -2.88 -15.87
N GLN A 50 -2.54 -3.19 -15.33
CA GLN A 50 -2.39 -3.51 -13.91
C GLN A 50 -2.41 -2.25 -13.03
N LEU A 51 -2.06 -1.09 -13.58
CA LEU A 51 -1.94 0.18 -12.87
C LEU A 51 -1.00 0.11 -11.66
N PHE A 52 0.09 -0.66 -11.76
CA PHE A 52 1.10 -0.80 -10.72
C PHE A 52 1.71 0.57 -10.38
N GLY A 53 1.82 0.89 -9.10
CA GLY A 53 2.24 2.23 -8.65
C GLY A 53 1.09 3.22 -8.57
N HIS A 54 -0.18 2.78 -8.62
CA HIS A 54 -1.34 3.63 -8.39
C HIS A 54 -1.30 4.26 -6.99
N SER A 55 -0.92 3.49 -6.00
CA SER A 55 -0.63 3.91 -4.64
C SER A 55 0.70 3.33 -4.21
N VAL A 56 1.52 4.10 -3.53
CA VAL A 56 2.83 3.68 -3.02
C VAL A 56 3.04 4.24 -1.62
N SER A 57 3.67 3.47 -0.75
CA SER A 57 3.96 3.88 0.63
C SER A 57 5.15 3.10 1.20
N SER A 58 5.73 3.59 2.30
CA SER A 58 6.46 2.73 3.21
C SER A 58 5.51 1.68 3.77
N ALA A 59 5.99 0.47 3.96
CA ALA A 59 5.31 -0.60 4.69
C ALA A 59 5.77 -0.66 6.16
N GLY A 60 6.83 0.09 6.52
CA GLY A 60 7.59 -0.12 7.74
C GLY A 60 8.45 -1.38 7.62
N ASP A 61 9.05 -1.83 8.70
CA ASP A 61 9.83 -3.08 8.76
C ASP A 61 8.86 -4.25 9.04
N VAL A 62 8.29 -4.84 7.96
CA VAL A 62 7.26 -5.90 8.10
C VAL A 62 7.86 -7.28 8.41
N ASN A 63 9.18 -7.45 8.22
CA ASN A 63 9.88 -8.71 8.44
C ASN A 63 10.86 -8.65 9.62
N ASN A 64 11.02 -7.48 10.25
CA ASN A 64 11.92 -7.18 11.39
C ASN A 64 13.39 -7.49 11.07
N ASP A 65 13.85 -7.08 9.88
CA ASP A 65 15.24 -7.23 9.45
C ASP A 65 16.07 -5.94 9.64
N GLY A 66 15.44 -4.87 10.09
CA GLY A 66 16.05 -3.57 10.37
C GLY A 66 16.02 -2.58 9.19
N TYR A 67 15.35 -2.93 8.10
CA TYR A 67 15.11 -2.05 6.97
C TYR A 67 13.61 -1.80 6.79
N ASP A 68 13.23 -0.55 6.56
CA ASP A 68 11.85 -0.27 6.15
C ASP A 68 11.58 -0.84 4.77
N ASP A 69 10.41 -1.43 4.60
CA ASP A 69 9.93 -2.06 3.39
C ASP A 69 9.03 -1.11 2.59
N VAL A 70 8.67 -1.50 1.39
CA VAL A 70 7.83 -0.73 0.47
C VAL A 70 6.60 -1.51 0.08
N ILE A 71 5.44 -0.86 0.06
CA ILE A 71 4.20 -1.42 -0.47
C ILE A 71 3.74 -0.64 -1.69
N VAL A 72 3.33 -1.36 -2.74
CA VAL A 72 2.87 -0.82 -4.03
C VAL A 72 1.53 -1.42 -4.39
N GLY A 73 0.54 -0.58 -4.57
CA GLY A 73 -0.80 -0.95 -5.02
C GLY A 73 -0.91 -1.04 -6.54
N ALA A 74 -1.69 -1.98 -7.00
CA ALA A 74 -1.97 -2.28 -8.41
C ALA A 74 -3.46 -2.68 -8.56
N PRO A 75 -4.39 -1.71 -8.52
CA PRO A 75 -5.82 -1.98 -8.42
C PRO A 75 -6.43 -2.58 -9.69
N SER A 76 -5.71 -2.61 -10.81
CA SER A 76 -6.19 -3.04 -12.13
C SER A 76 -7.41 -2.23 -12.61
N ASP A 77 -7.49 -1.93 -13.86
CA ASP A 77 -8.64 -1.23 -14.46
C ASP A 77 -9.85 -2.15 -14.72
N GLY A 78 -9.75 -3.43 -14.31
CA GLY A 78 -10.79 -4.45 -14.52
C GLY A 78 -10.81 -5.05 -15.92
N THR A 79 -9.88 -4.67 -16.82
CA THR A 79 -9.73 -5.31 -18.13
C THR A 79 -8.89 -6.59 -18.02
N ASN A 80 -8.99 -7.47 -19.01
CA ASN A 80 -8.15 -8.67 -19.15
C ASN A 80 -8.18 -9.70 -18.00
N ASN A 81 -9.20 -9.71 -17.13
CA ASN A 81 -9.32 -10.62 -15.97
C ASN A 81 -8.09 -10.57 -15.03
N LEU A 82 -7.39 -9.46 -14.98
CA LEU A 82 -6.31 -9.26 -14.01
C LEU A 82 -6.91 -9.07 -12.62
N PHE A 83 -6.41 -9.85 -11.68
CA PHE A 83 -6.80 -9.70 -10.29
C PHE A 83 -6.01 -8.54 -9.67
N PRO A 84 -6.69 -7.58 -9.02
CA PRO A 84 -6.04 -6.50 -8.29
C PRO A 84 -5.10 -7.05 -7.21
N LYS A 85 -3.99 -6.33 -6.98
CA LYS A 85 -2.94 -6.76 -6.07
C LYS A 85 -2.33 -5.59 -5.31
N ALA A 86 -1.66 -5.91 -4.22
CA ALA A 86 -0.62 -5.08 -3.64
C ALA A 86 0.66 -5.92 -3.51
N TYR A 87 1.79 -5.27 -3.62
CA TYR A 87 3.10 -5.91 -3.62
C TYR A 87 3.97 -5.31 -2.53
N ILE A 88 4.60 -6.15 -1.74
CA ILE A 88 5.59 -5.74 -0.74
C ILE A 88 6.96 -6.14 -1.24
N TYR A 89 7.91 -5.23 -1.09
CA TYR A 89 9.32 -5.40 -1.41
C TYR A 89 10.11 -5.11 -0.16
N TYR A 90 10.92 -6.06 0.28
CA TYR A 90 11.74 -5.89 1.46
C TYR A 90 12.90 -4.93 1.17
N GLY A 91 13.11 -4.02 2.11
CA GLY A 91 14.25 -3.12 2.12
C GLY A 91 15.56 -3.85 2.26
N GLY A 92 16.67 -3.14 2.17
CA GLY A 92 17.97 -3.72 2.34
C GLY A 92 19.08 -2.94 1.65
N ALA A 93 20.32 -3.17 2.05
CA ALA A 93 21.48 -2.52 1.44
C ALA A 93 21.64 -2.81 -0.07
N ALA A 94 20.95 -3.83 -0.59
CA ALA A 94 20.91 -4.22 -1.99
C ALA A 94 19.48 -4.68 -2.34
N MET A 95 18.52 -3.80 -2.12
CA MET A 95 17.11 -4.04 -2.47
C MET A 95 16.99 -4.43 -3.95
N ASP A 96 16.28 -5.51 -4.26
CA ASP A 96 16.04 -5.93 -5.63
C ASP A 96 14.64 -5.47 -6.12
N ASN A 97 14.25 -5.87 -7.30
CA ASN A 97 13.00 -5.51 -7.94
C ASN A 97 11.99 -6.67 -8.03
N SER A 98 12.20 -7.71 -7.24
CA SER A 98 11.31 -8.86 -7.14
C SER A 98 10.40 -8.72 -5.91
N PRO A 99 9.09 -8.86 -6.03
CA PRO A 99 8.21 -8.75 -4.88
C PRO A 99 8.41 -9.94 -3.92
N ASP A 100 8.54 -9.65 -2.62
CA ASP A 100 8.68 -10.65 -1.57
C ASP A 100 7.31 -11.20 -1.13
N VAL A 101 6.31 -10.32 -1.05
CA VAL A 101 4.94 -10.71 -0.72
C VAL A 101 3.96 -10.15 -1.75
N ILE A 102 3.04 -10.99 -2.22
CA ILE A 102 1.97 -10.60 -3.13
C ILE A 102 0.64 -10.79 -2.44
N LEU A 103 -0.04 -9.68 -2.16
CA LEU A 103 -1.38 -9.64 -1.61
C LEU A 103 -2.38 -9.58 -2.77
N SER A 104 -3.45 -10.31 -2.66
CA SER A 104 -4.48 -10.40 -3.71
C SER A 104 -5.87 -10.16 -3.14
N GLY A 105 -6.68 -9.44 -3.88
CA GLY A 105 -8.03 -9.12 -3.45
C GLY A 105 -9.02 -9.08 -4.62
N THR A 106 -10.18 -8.52 -4.32
CA THR A 106 -11.27 -8.33 -5.28
C THR A 106 -11.17 -6.95 -5.95
N VAL A 107 -12.22 -6.53 -6.63
CA VAL A 107 -12.27 -5.29 -7.43
C VAL A 107 -11.61 -4.10 -6.74
N ASN A 108 -10.66 -3.47 -7.44
CA ASN A 108 -9.92 -2.29 -6.97
C ASN A 108 -9.13 -2.47 -5.65
N PHE A 109 -8.83 -3.70 -5.23
CA PHE A 109 -7.90 -3.96 -4.13
C PHE A 109 -6.53 -3.34 -4.45
N GLY A 110 -5.88 -2.68 -3.48
CA GLY A 110 -4.64 -1.95 -3.71
C GLY A 110 -4.83 -0.54 -4.27
N PHE A 111 -6.07 -0.01 -4.27
CA PHE A 111 -6.35 1.37 -4.64
C PHE A 111 -5.64 2.35 -3.71
N SER A 112 -5.61 2.06 -2.43
CA SER A 112 -4.81 2.75 -1.42
C SER A 112 -4.02 1.75 -0.60
N VAL A 113 -2.78 2.08 -0.27
CA VAL A 113 -1.89 1.24 0.55
C VAL A 113 -1.11 2.11 1.52
N ALA A 114 -0.87 1.60 2.73
CA ALA A 114 -0.02 2.26 3.73
C ALA A 114 0.54 1.25 4.73
N THR A 115 1.56 1.66 5.50
CA THR A 115 1.84 1.01 6.78
C THR A 115 0.70 1.31 7.75
N ALA A 116 0.38 0.37 8.62
CA ALA A 116 -0.50 0.57 9.77
C ALA A 116 0.31 0.81 11.07
N GLY A 117 1.65 0.65 11.00
CA GLY A 117 2.51 0.54 12.17
C GLY A 117 2.34 -0.85 12.82
N ASP A 118 2.83 -1.04 14.01
CA ASP A 118 2.65 -2.25 14.81
C ASP A 118 1.32 -2.12 15.59
N ILE A 119 0.23 -2.67 15.05
CA ILE A 119 -1.11 -2.56 15.64
C ILE A 119 -1.45 -3.70 16.60
N ASN A 120 -0.59 -4.72 16.68
CA ASN A 120 -0.80 -5.88 17.54
C ASN A 120 0.32 -6.07 18.59
N ASP A 121 1.33 -5.16 18.61
CA ASP A 121 2.49 -5.15 19.53
C ASP A 121 3.32 -6.46 19.45
N ASP A 122 3.51 -6.99 18.22
CA ASP A 122 4.33 -8.18 17.99
C ASP A 122 5.76 -7.86 17.51
N GLY A 123 6.07 -6.58 17.30
CA GLY A 123 7.38 -6.07 16.90
C GLY A 123 7.61 -6.05 15.39
N PHE A 124 6.61 -6.37 14.58
CA PHE A 124 6.61 -6.21 13.13
C PHE A 124 5.71 -5.04 12.73
N SER A 125 6.06 -4.31 11.69
CA SER A 125 5.12 -3.36 11.11
C SER A 125 4.03 -4.08 10.33
N ASP A 126 2.79 -3.57 10.43
CA ASP A 126 1.64 -4.09 9.72
C ASP A 126 1.29 -3.23 8.52
N VAL A 127 0.56 -3.76 7.55
CA VAL A 127 0.14 -3.02 6.37
C VAL A 127 -1.38 -3.02 6.21
N ILE A 128 -1.88 -1.92 5.65
CA ILE A 128 -3.28 -1.72 5.37
C ILE A 128 -3.48 -1.49 3.86
N VAL A 129 -4.46 -2.19 3.30
CA VAL A 129 -4.81 -2.14 1.88
C VAL A 129 -6.28 -1.83 1.73
N GLY A 130 -6.57 -0.71 1.10
CA GLY A 130 -7.93 -0.28 0.78
C GLY A 130 -8.35 -0.64 -0.64
N MET A 131 -9.66 -0.65 -0.84
CA MET A 131 -10.28 -0.76 -2.15
C MET A 131 -11.27 0.38 -2.36
N ASP A 132 -11.37 0.88 -3.59
CA ASP A 132 -12.40 1.84 -3.99
C ASP A 132 -13.34 1.19 -4.99
N ALA A 133 -14.53 0.83 -4.53
CA ALA A 133 -15.56 0.23 -5.36
C ALA A 133 -16.93 0.82 -5.04
N GLN A 134 -17.86 0.73 -5.99
CA GLN A 134 -19.24 1.06 -5.73
C GLN A 134 -19.93 -0.10 -4.98
N GLY A 135 -20.62 0.19 -3.89
CA GLY A 135 -21.33 -0.81 -3.10
C GLY A 135 -20.56 -1.27 -1.88
N LEU A 136 -20.33 -2.57 -1.75
CA LEU A 136 -19.59 -3.15 -0.64
C LEU A 136 -18.10 -2.87 -0.83
N THR A 137 -17.51 -2.15 0.11
CA THR A 137 -16.10 -1.77 0.13
C THR A 137 -15.41 -2.29 1.38
N SER A 138 -14.15 -2.64 1.28
CA SER A 138 -13.40 -3.24 2.38
C SER A 138 -12.00 -2.64 2.48
N VAL A 139 -11.50 -2.71 3.70
CA VAL A 139 -10.10 -2.47 4.03
C VAL A 139 -9.56 -3.74 4.66
N TYR A 140 -8.39 -4.12 4.25
CA TYR A 140 -7.71 -5.34 4.69
C TYR A 140 -6.44 -4.96 5.45
N VAL A 141 -6.23 -5.60 6.58
CA VAL A 141 -5.02 -5.47 7.37
C VAL A 141 -4.28 -6.80 7.33
N TYR A 142 -2.97 -6.73 7.17
CA TYR A 142 -2.07 -7.88 7.16
C TYR A 142 -0.99 -7.64 8.19
N PHE A 143 -0.86 -8.55 9.13
CA PHE A 143 0.19 -8.48 10.15
C PHE A 143 1.54 -8.86 9.56
N GLY A 144 2.55 -8.10 9.97
CA GLY A 144 3.94 -8.40 9.66
C GLY A 144 4.36 -9.77 10.18
N GLY A 145 5.56 -10.19 9.85
CA GLY A 145 6.08 -11.48 10.31
C GLY A 145 7.22 -12.00 9.44
N ASN A 146 7.98 -12.94 9.97
CA ASN A 146 9.09 -13.56 9.25
C ASN A 146 8.94 -15.10 9.20
N PRO A 147 8.41 -15.65 8.08
CA PRO A 147 7.94 -14.96 6.88
C PRO A 147 6.57 -14.29 7.06
N MET A 148 6.37 -13.14 6.44
CA MET A 148 5.05 -12.52 6.35
C MET A 148 4.14 -13.38 5.46
N ASN A 149 2.89 -13.62 5.90
CA ASN A 149 1.91 -14.35 5.10
C ASN A 149 1.10 -13.39 4.20
N ASN A 150 0.32 -13.92 3.27
CA ASN A 150 -0.49 -13.15 2.34
C ASN A 150 -2.01 -13.29 2.55
N SER A 151 -2.41 -13.71 3.75
CA SER A 151 -3.82 -13.80 4.17
C SER A 151 -4.16 -12.61 5.05
N ALA A 152 -5.26 -11.93 4.77
CA ALA A 152 -5.69 -10.82 5.61
C ALA A 152 -6.04 -11.29 7.01
N ASP A 153 -5.48 -10.62 8.02
CA ASP A 153 -5.74 -10.90 9.44
C ASP A 153 -7.01 -10.21 9.91
N LEU A 154 -7.26 -8.99 9.42
CA LEU A 154 -8.49 -8.25 9.67
C LEU A 154 -9.11 -7.78 8.35
N THR A 155 -10.44 -7.77 8.31
CA THR A 155 -11.20 -7.20 7.20
C THR A 155 -12.32 -6.31 7.75
N LEU A 156 -12.25 -5.03 7.43
CA LEU A 156 -13.25 -4.05 7.77
C LEU A 156 -14.11 -3.79 6.53
N THR A 157 -15.43 -3.94 6.66
CA THR A 157 -16.34 -3.85 5.51
C THR A 157 -17.46 -2.84 5.78
N GLN A 158 -17.75 -2.02 4.77
CA GLN A 158 -18.86 -1.07 4.78
C GLN A 158 -19.74 -1.26 3.55
N THR A 159 -21.05 -1.00 3.72
CA THR A 159 -22.02 -1.11 2.62
C THR A 159 -22.18 0.17 1.81
N GLN A 160 -21.52 1.23 2.22
CA GLN A 160 -21.53 2.52 1.52
C GLN A 160 -20.22 2.70 0.75
N GLY A 161 -20.32 3.11 -0.52
CA GLY A 161 -19.18 3.21 -1.41
C GLY A 161 -18.10 4.20 -0.96
N GLY A 162 -16.84 3.89 -1.30
CA GLY A 162 -15.68 4.75 -1.05
C GLY A 162 -14.97 4.54 0.28
N PHE A 163 -15.41 3.61 1.15
CA PHE A 163 -14.65 3.21 2.34
C PHE A 163 -13.36 2.51 1.91
N GLY A 164 -12.22 2.98 2.41
CA GLY A 164 -10.91 2.47 1.98
C GLY A 164 -10.33 3.17 0.75
N SER A 165 -10.96 4.22 0.24
CA SER A 165 -10.38 5.05 -0.84
C SER A 165 -9.09 5.76 -0.41
N SER A 166 -8.88 5.94 0.87
CA SER A 166 -7.64 6.43 1.47
C SER A 166 -7.39 5.70 2.78
N VAL A 167 -6.17 5.25 2.99
CA VAL A 167 -5.72 4.63 4.24
C VAL A 167 -4.38 5.23 4.66
N THR A 168 -4.13 5.32 5.96
CA THR A 168 -2.86 5.81 6.50
C THR A 168 -2.66 5.35 7.93
N SER A 169 -1.42 5.22 8.38
CA SER A 169 -1.12 5.13 9.81
C SER A 169 -1.50 6.44 10.50
N ALA A 170 -1.96 6.34 11.72
CA ALA A 170 -2.25 7.47 12.59
C ALA A 170 -1.28 7.55 13.79
N GLY A 171 -0.37 6.58 13.94
CA GLY A 171 0.43 6.41 15.15
C GLY A 171 -0.46 5.99 16.33
N ASP A 172 0.06 6.04 17.53
CA ASP A 172 -0.71 5.79 18.77
C ASP A 172 -1.45 7.07 19.18
N VAL A 173 -2.69 7.26 18.68
CA VAL A 173 -3.46 8.50 18.94
C VAL A 173 -4.22 8.47 20.27
N ASN A 174 -4.38 7.30 20.86
CA ASN A 174 -5.13 7.13 22.12
C ASN A 174 -4.20 6.90 23.33
N GLY A 175 -2.90 6.65 23.11
CA GLY A 175 -1.88 6.45 24.14
C GLY A 175 -1.94 5.07 24.80
N ASP A 176 -2.46 4.05 24.12
CA ASP A 176 -2.58 2.70 24.65
C ASP A 176 -1.38 1.80 24.35
N GLY A 177 -0.43 2.28 23.55
CA GLY A 177 0.81 1.60 23.19
C GLY A 177 0.75 0.85 21.86
N TYR A 178 -0.40 0.78 21.22
CA TYR A 178 -0.58 0.18 19.88
C TYR A 178 -0.61 1.28 18.81
N SER A 179 -0.16 0.95 17.62
CA SER A 179 -0.34 1.87 16.49
C SER A 179 -1.79 1.86 16.02
N ASP A 180 -2.29 3.05 15.70
CA ASP A 180 -3.63 3.23 15.14
C ASP A 180 -3.56 3.53 13.64
N PHE A 181 -4.65 3.34 12.93
CA PHE A 181 -4.76 3.69 11.51
C PHE A 181 -6.05 4.42 11.19
N ALA A 182 -6.03 5.22 10.14
CA ALA A 182 -7.19 5.96 9.68
C ALA A 182 -7.65 5.45 8.31
N VAL A 183 -8.96 5.32 8.15
CA VAL A 183 -9.61 4.96 6.90
C VAL A 183 -10.56 6.06 6.48
N GLY A 184 -10.30 6.64 5.32
CA GLY A 184 -11.18 7.61 4.70
C GLY A 184 -12.25 6.93 3.85
N TYR A 185 -13.44 7.55 3.79
CA TYR A 185 -14.44 7.21 2.81
C TYR A 185 -15.16 8.46 2.30
N TRP A 186 -15.57 8.42 1.03
CA TRP A 186 -16.38 9.47 0.44
C TRP A 186 -17.76 8.89 0.08
N LEU A 187 -18.82 9.57 0.49
CA LEU A 187 -20.18 9.19 0.14
C LEU A 187 -20.55 9.77 -1.21
N ASN A 188 -20.80 8.92 -2.17
CA ASN A 188 -21.44 9.31 -3.40
C ASN A 188 -22.97 9.24 -3.19
N SER A 189 -23.54 10.21 -2.46
CA SER A 189 -24.98 10.33 -2.36
C SER A 189 -25.53 11.06 -3.57
N THR A 190 -26.41 10.44 -4.29
CA THR A 190 -27.24 11.09 -5.30
C THR A 190 -28.06 12.23 -4.66
N GLY A 191 -27.45 13.43 -4.60
CA GLY A 191 -28.17 14.68 -4.36
C GLY A 191 -28.04 15.38 -3.01
N SER A 192 -27.21 14.96 -2.08
CA SER A 192 -26.88 15.74 -0.89
C SER A 192 -25.44 15.48 -0.46
N PHE A 193 -24.62 16.53 -0.48
CA PHE A 193 -23.25 16.49 0.04
C PHE A 193 -23.33 16.40 1.57
N SER A 194 -23.20 15.22 2.12
CA SER A 194 -22.87 15.03 3.52
C SER A 194 -21.45 14.49 3.58
N LEU A 195 -20.49 15.39 3.82
CA LEU A 195 -19.10 15.04 4.11
C LEU A 195 -19.04 14.52 5.56
N ASN A 196 -19.50 13.33 5.79
CA ASN A 196 -19.27 12.63 7.04
C ASN A 196 -18.06 11.71 6.83
N GLY A 197 -16.86 12.29 6.90
CA GLY A 197 -15.66 11.49 7.09
C GLY A 197 -15.76 10.82 8.45
N SER A 198 -15.64 9.50 8.50
CA SER A 198 -15.40 8.77 9.74
C SER A 198 -13.96 8.29 9.74
N VAL A 199 -13.28 8.59 10.82
CA VAL A 199 -11.99 8.01 11.14
C VAL A 199 -12.30 6.86 12.10
N TYR A 200 -11.84 5.68 11.77
CA TYR A 200 -11.83 4.54 12.68
C TYR A 200 -10.42 4.47 13.27
N VAL A 201 -10.38 4.55 14.55
CA VAL A 201 -9.17 4.41 15.36
C VAL A 201 -9.29 3.13 16.15
#